data_71cf9d4d347b3aa2ac598c57994958ee
#
_entry.id   71cf9d4d347b3aa2ac598c57994958ee
#
_cell.length_a   1.000
_cell.length_b   1.000
_cell.length_c   1.000
_cell.angle_alpha   90.00
_cell.angle_beta   90.00
_cell.angle_gamma   90.00
#
_symmetry.space_group_name_H-M   'P 1'
#
loop_
_entity.id
_entity.type
_entity.pdbx_description
1 polymer ?
#
loop_
_entity_poly.entity_id
_entity_poly.type
_entity_poly.pdbx_seq_one_letter_code
_entity_poly.pdbx_strand_id
1 'polypeptide(L)'
;MPYRYIFLESLRQLRNVRSLAFTFVIPLVMLLIFGSLYGSSGQQEHRSGLPWIIVTTVQMASYGGMLAALSQAFAITTERSIGWNRQLRVTPLSGVGYLVSKVAAALLVALCTIIVLCAVSIVVLGARMDILHWFTAILGIWIGVIPFALIAVALGQYARPSFAQPLFTVVFLGMAILGGLWIPLEVMPIWVISIAQTVPSYWLNKLGQIGANGAGNALLPIVILAAWTVALFALITWRYRRDAARA
;
A
#
# COMPACT_ATOMS: atom_id res chain seq x y z
N MET A 1 23.29 8.72 -12.46
CA MET A 1 23.05 9.56 -11.27
C MET A 1 21.71 9.34 -10.55
N PRO A 2 20.62 8.88 -11.17
CA PRO A 2 19.35 8.65 -10.46
C PRO A 2 19.43 7.59 -9.36
N TYR A 3 20.26 6.56 -9.49
CA TYR A 3 20.37 5.48 -8.50
C TYR A 3 20.85 5.95 -7.11
N ARG A 4 21.78 6.91 -7.06
CA ARG A 4 22.25 7.47 -5.79
C ARG A 4 21.14 8.24 -5.07
N TYR A 5 20.31 8.95 -5.83
CA TYR A 5 19.17 9.67 -5.27
C TYR A 5 18.09 8.72 -4.76
N ILE A 6 17.77 7.66 -5.54
CA ILE A 6 16.82 6.62 -5.11
C ILE A 6 17.31 5.97 -3.80
N PHE A 7 18.58 5.60 -3.72
CA PHE A 7 19.17 4.99 -2.54
C PHE A 7 19.11 5.92 -1.32
N LEU A 8 19.52 7.19 -1.47
CA LEU A 8 19.50 8.17 -0.39
C LEU A 8 18.07 8.49 0.07
N GLU A 9 17.11 8.59 -0.85
CA GLU A 9 15.71 8.82 -0.53
C GLU A 9 15.13 7.62 0.25
N SER A 10 15.45 6.41 -0.18
CA SER A 10 15.04 5.18 0.51
C SER A 10 15.63 5.10 1.92
N LEU A 11 16.92 5.41 2.10
CA LEU A 11 17.55 5.50 3.42
C LEU A 11 16.93 6.57 4.30
N ARG A 12 16.64 7.74 3.75
CA ARG A 12 15.97 8.83 4.47
C ARG A 12 14.63 8.40 5.02
N GLN A 13 13.84 7.68 4.23
CA GLN A 13 12.54 7.17 4.66
C GLN A 13 12.69 6.11 5.77
N LEU A 14 13.62 5.18 5.62
CA LEU A 14 13.90 4.14 6.64
C LEU A 14 14.49 4.71 7.94
N ARG A 15 15.10 5.90 7.90
CA ARG A 15 15.63 6.59 9.10
C ARG A 15 14.62 7.50 9.77
N ASN A 16 13.47 7.74 9.16
CA ASN A 16 12.39 8.54 9.75
C ASN A 16 11.56 7.69 10.71
N VAL A 17 12.10 7.46 11.91
CA VAL A 17 11.51 6.59 12.94
C VAL A 17 10.07 7.00 13.28
N ARG A 18 9.74 8.30 13.30
CA ARG A 18 8.40 8.77 13.61
C ARG A 18 7.40 8.33 12.55
N SER A 19 7.73 8.49 11.28
CA SER A 19 6.86 8.06 10.17
C SER A 19 6.71 6.54 10.14
N LEU A 20 7.84 5.82 10.33
CA LEU A 20 7.85 4.36 10.38
C LEU A 20 7.01 3.84 11.55
N ALA A 21 7.14 4.41 12.73
CA ALA A 21 6.38 3.98 13.91
C ALA A 21 4.87 3.97 13.63
N PHE A 22 4.32 5.05 13.07
CA PHE A 22 2.89 5.08 12.70
C PHE A 22 2.53 4.04 11.63
N THR A 23 3.41 3.84 10.65
CA THR A 23 3.18 2.91 9.55
C THR A 23 3.22 1.44 10.00
N PHE A 24 4.05 1.12 10.99
CA PHE A 24 4.19 -0.25 11.52
C PHE A 24 3.26 -0.54 12.70
N VAL A 25 3.15 0.38 13.67
CA VAL A 25 2.46 0.13 14.93
C VAL A 25 0.97 -0.10 14.73
N ILE A 26 0.31 0.72 13.90
CA ILE A 26 -1.15 0.57 13.70
C ILE A 26 -1.51 -0.78 13.09
N PRO A 27 -0.93 -1.20 11.93
CA PRO A 27 -1.22 -2.51 11.36
C PRO A 27 -0.81 -3.67 12.29
N LEU A 28 0.29 -3.49 13.04
CA LEU A 28 0.78 -4.49 13.99
C LEU A 28 -0.19 -4.71 15.16
N VAL A 29 -0.64 -3.63 15.77
CA VAL A 29 -1.63 -3.71 16.86
C VAL A 29 -2.94 -4.33 16.35
N MET A 30 -3.40 -3.92 15.18
CA MET A 30 -4.58 -4.52 14.56
C MET A 30 -4.38 -6.02 14.25
N LEU A 31 -3.21 -6.41 13.75
CA LEU A 31 -2.87 -7.81 13.52
C LEU A 31 -2.94 -8.62 14.82
N LEU A 32 -2.37 -8.11 15.91
CA LEU A 32 -2.37 -8.78 17.20
C LEU A 32 -3.78 -8.88 17.79
N ILE A 33 -4.59 -7.82 17.70
CA ILE A 33 -5.97 -7.81 18.18
C ILE A 33 -6.83 -8.79 17.38
N PHE A 34 -6.89 -8.63 16.07
CA PHE A 34 -7.73 -9.49 15.23
C PHE A 34 -7.22 -10.92 15.16
N GLY A 35 -5.89 -11.12 15.10
CA GLY A 35 -5.27 -12.43 15.12
C GLY A 35 -5.57 -13.20 16.41
N SER A 36 -5.57 -12.53 17.56
CA SER A 36 -5.94 -13.17 18.85
C SER A 36 -7.44 -13.45 18.95
N LEU A 37 -8.28 -12.52 18.49
CA LEU A 37 -9.74 -12.69 18.51
C LEU A 37 -10.20 -13.85 17.62
N TYR A 38 -9.73 -13.91 16.39
CA TYR A 38 -10.11 -14.94 15.42
C TYR A 38 -9.39 -16.27 15.69
N GLY A 39 -8.16 -16.23 16.22
CA GLY A 39 -7.42 -17.43 16.60
C GLY A 39 -8.04 -18.16 17.81
N SER A 40 -8.70 -17.44 18.72
CA SER A 40 -9.34 -18.01 19.92
C SER A 40 -10.79 -18.47 19.71
N SER A 41 -11.46 -18.02 18.64
CA SER A 41 -12.89 -18.25 18.43
C SER A 41 -13.28 -19.66 17.93
N GLY A 42 -12.34 -20.58 17.80
CA GLY A 42 -12.60 -21.95 17.35
C GLY A 42 -13.03 -22.08 15.88
N GLN A 43 -13.15 -20.99 15.15
CA GLN A 43 -13.40 -20.98 13.71
C GLN A 43 -12.08 -21.28 12.99
N GLN A 44 -11.90 -22.53 12.64
CA GLN A 44 -10.62 -23.00 12.07
C GLN A 44 -10.40 -22.56 10.62
N GLU A 45 -11.47 -22.37 9.84
CA GLU A 45 -11.35 -22.06 8.43
C GLU A 45 -12.28 -20.92 8.00
N HIS A 46 -11.73 -20.01 7.20
CA HIS A 46 -12.47 -19.01 6.45
C HIS A 46 -13.08 -19.62 5.18
N ARG A 47 -14.08 -18.97 4.57
CA ARG A 47 -14.69 -19.39 3.29
C ARG A 47 -13.69 -19.59 2.15
N SER A 48 -12.50 -19.02 2.25
CA SER A 48 -11.40 -19.23 1.30
C SER A 48 -10.65 -20.56 1.49
N GLY A 49 -11.00 -21.36 2.50
CA GLY A 49 -10.24 -22.57 2.86
C GLY A 49 -8.94 -22.29 3.61
N LEU A 50 -8.67 -21.03 3.96
CA LEU A 50 -7.49 -20.64 4.74
C LEU A 50 -7.85 -20.50 6.23
N PRO A 51 -6.90 -20.80 7.14
CA PRO A 51 -7.05 -20.45 8.54
C PRO A 51 -7.28 -18.93 8.71
N TRP A 52 -8.16 -18.53 9.61
CA TRP A 52 -8.46 -17.12 9.87
C TRP A 52 -7.23 -16.27 10.18
N ILE A 53 -6.23 -16.85 10.85
CA ILE A 53 -4.97 -16.20 11.17
C ILE A 53 -4.19 -15.80 9.90
N ILE A 54 -4.24 -16.63 8.86
CA ILE A 54 -3.59 -16.34 7.58
C ILE A 54 -4.35 -15.23 6.85
N VAL A 55 -5.69 -15.32 6.82
CA VAL A 55 -6.53 -14.27 6.18
C VAL A 55 -6.31 -12.92 6.84
N THR A 56 -6.31 -12.88 8.18
CA THR A 56 -6.05 -11.66 8.95
C THR A 56 -4.64 -11.13 8.69
N THR A 57 -3.64 -12.01 8.58
CA THR A 57 -2.26 -11.60 8.26
C THR A 57 -2.19 -10.96 6.89
N VAL A 58 -2.81 -11.55 5.87
CA VAL A 58 -2.84 -11.00 4.50
C VAL A 58 -3.57 -9.66 4.47
N GLN A 59 -4.69 -9.53 5.18
CA GLN A 59 -5.45 -8.27 5.30
C GLN A 59 -4.59 -7.18 5.94
N MET A 60 -3.95 -7.47 7.08
CA MET A 60 -3.12 -6.49 7.79
C MET A 60 -1.82 -6.18 7.05
N ALA A 61 -1.22 -7.15 6.35
CA ALA A 61 -0.08 -6.91 5.48
C ALA A 61 -0.44 -6.03 4.28
N SER A 62 -1.60 -6.26 3.66
CA SER A 62 -2.14 -5.41 2.58
C SER A 62 -2.45 -4.00 3.07
N TYR A 63 -3.07 -3.86 4.24
CA TYR A 63 -3.35 -2.60 4.90
C TYR A 63 -2.06 -1.83 5.22
N GLY A 64 -1.09 -2.50 5.85
CA GLY A 64 0.21 -1.91 6.20
C GLY A 64 1.01 -1.48 4.97
N GLY A 65 1.03 -2.30 3.93
CA GLY A 65 1.67 -1.98 2.65
C GLY A 65 1.02 -0.77 1.97
N MET A 66 -0.32 -0.72 1.93
CA MET A 66 -1.08 0.43 1.43
C MET A 66 -0.81 1.70 2.24
N LEU A 67 -0.84 1.62 3.58
CA LEU A 67 -0.55 2.75 4.48
C LEU A 67 0.87 3.27 4.25
N ALA A 68 1.86 2.37 4.16
CA ALA A 68 3.24 2.71 3.89
C ALA A 68 3.39 3.48 2.58
N ALA A 69 2.76 3.00 1.51
CA ALA A 69 2.82 3.66 0.22
C ALA A 69 2.11 5.03 0.24
N LEU A 70 0.89 5.10 0.77
CA LEU A 70 0.11 6.33 0.81
C LEU A 70 0.73 7.41 1.71
N SER A 71 1.46 7.03 2.77
CA SER A 71 2.13 7.98 3.67
C SER A 71 3.15 8.88 2.96
N GLN A 72 3.66 8.47 1.80
CA GLN A 72 4.55 9.28 0.97
C GLN A 72 3.89 10.57 0.45
N ALA A 73 2.56 10.63 0.40
CA ALA A 73 1.84 11.85 0.02
C ALA A 73 2.21 13.04 0.92
N PHE A 74 2.39 12.80 2.22
CA PHE A 74 2.79 13.84 3.17
C PHE A 74 4.22 14.35 2.92
N ALA A 75 5.15 13.43 2.67
CA ALA A 75 6.53 13.80 2.35
C ALA A 75 6.58 14.70 1.11
N ILE A 76 5.88 14.31 0.04
CA ILE A 76 5.80 15.07 -1.21
C ILE A 76 5.13 16.44 -1.00
N THR A 77 4.02 16.49 -0.25
CA THR A 77 3.31 17.75 0.04
C THR A 77 4.20 18.71 0.83
N THR A 78 4.90 18.20 1.86
CA THR A 78 5.84 19.01 2.69
C THR A 78 6.99 19.51 1.85
N GLU A 79 7.64 18.66 1.05
CA GLU A 79 8.73 19.06 0.16
C GLU A 79 8.29 20.16 -0.82
N ARG A 80 7.06 20.06 -1.34
CA ARG A 80 6.50 21.09 -2.21
C ARG A 80 6.25 22.39 -1.49
N SER A 81 5.75 22.36 -0.25
CA SER A 81 5.43 23.57 0.53
C SER A 81 6.67 24.36 0.91
N ILE A 82 7.82 23.72 1.15
CA ILE A 82 9.11 24.36 1.45
C ILE A 82 9.92 24.74 0.21
N GLY A 83 9.35 24.54 -1.00
CA GLY A 83 10.02 24.93 -2.26
C GLY A 83 11.12 23.97 -2.71
N TRP A 84 11.21 22.76 -2.15
CA TRP A 84 12.21 21.74 -2.52
C TRP A 84 12.25 21.46 -4.01
N ASN A 85 11.09 21.49 -4.69
CA ASN A 85 11.00 21.31 -6.14
C ASN A 85 11.77 22.37 -6.93
N ARG A 86 11.91 23.61 -6.41
CA ARG A 86 12.71 24.66 -7.04
C ARG A 86 14.21 24.37 -6.92
N GLN A 87 14.63 23.83 -5.77
CA GLN A 87 16.02 23.42 -5.57
C GLN A 87 16.40 22.24 -6.44
N LEU A 88 15.48 21.31 -6.69
CA LEU A 88 15.72 20.18 -7.57
C LEU A 88 15.90 20.59 -9.05
N ARG A 89 15.28 21.69 -9.49
CA ARG A 89 15.42 22.20 -10.88
C ARG A 89 16.85 22.68 -11.23
N VAL A 90 17.66 23.02 -10.23
CA VAL A 90 19.09 23.38 -10.43
C VAL A 90 20.02 22.17 -10.37
N THR A 91 19.46 20.97 -10.18
CA THR A 91 20.20 19.70 -10.22
C THR A 91 19.92 18.97 -11.54
N PRO A 92 20.79 18.05 -11.98
CA PRO A 92 20.54 17.24 -13.19
C PRO A 92 19.46 16.16 -13.01
N LEU A 93 18.64 16.24 -11.95
CA LEU A 93 17.56 15.30 -11.68
C LEU A 93 16.33 15.68 -12.50
N SER A 94 15.88 14.78 -13.37
CA SER A 94 14.62 14.96 -14.09
C SER A 94 13.42 14.80 -13.16
N GLY A 95 12.31 15.51 -13.46
CA GLY A 95 11.06 15.34 -12.68
C GLY A 95 10.55 13.90 -12.65
N VAL A 96 10.74 13.15 -13.74
CA VAL A 96 10.43 11.70 -13.77
C VAL A 96 11.34 10.93 -12.81
N GLY A 97 12.62 11.26 -12.75
CA GLY A 97 13.57 10.65 -11.81
C GLY A 97 13.18 10.88 -10.34
N TYR A 98 12.69 12.09 -10.03
CA TYR A 98 12.12 12.40 -8.72
C TYR A 98 10.89 11.53 -8.39
N LEU A 99 9.93 11.41 -9.32
CA LEU A 99 8.73 10.59 -9.11
C LEU A 99 9.06 9.11 -8.93
N VAL A 100 9.96 8.58 -9.76
CA VAL A 100 10.42 7.19 -9.66
C VAL A 100 11.08 6.94 -8.31
N SER A 101 11.88 7.89 -7.81
CA SER A 101 12.51 7.73 -6.48
C SER A 101 11.49 7.71 -5.33
N LYS A 102 10.42 8.49 -5.42
CA LYS A 102 9.33 8.46 -4.42
C LYS A 102 8.55 7.15 -4.45
N VAL A 103 8.23 6.64 -5.64
CA VAL A 103 7.58 5.33 -5.79
C VAL A 103 8.50 4.22 -5.28
N ALA A 104 9.78 4.24 -5.62
CA ALA A 104 10.73 3.23 -5.14
C ALA A 104 10.88 3.23 -3.61
N ALA A 105 10.98 4.42 -2.99
CA ALA A 105 11.01 4.55 -1.55
C ALA A 105 9.71 4.06 -0.88
N ALA A 106 8.55 4.38 -1.47
CA ALA A 106 7.26 3.89 -1.01
C ALA A 106 7.19 2.35 -1.03
N LEU A 107 7.62 1.74 -2.13
CA LEU A 107 7.62 0.28 -2.30
C LEU A 107 8.60 -0.40 -1.34
N LEU A 108 9.74 0.21 -1.06
CA LEU A 108 10.70 -0.33 -0.09
C LEU A 108 10.12 -0.33 1.33
N VAL A 109 9.52 0.78 1.78
CA VAL A 109 8.88 0.85 3.10
C VAL A 109 7.71 -0.12 3.18
N ALA A 110 6.90 -0.23 2.12
CA ALA A 110 5.82 -1.19 2.05
C ALA A 110 6.32 -2.63 2.17
N LEU A 111 7.40 -3.00 1.47
CA LEU A 111 8.01 -4.33 1.57
C LEU A 111 8.46 -4.64 2.99
N CYS A 112 9.18 -3.71 3.63
CA CYS A 112 9.60 -3.87 5.02
C CYS A 112 8.39 -4.07 5.95
N THR A 113 7.31 -3.29 5.76
CA THR A 113 6.08 -3.40 6.55
C THR A 113 5.44 -4.77 6.38
N ILE A 114 5.28 -5.23 5.14
CA ILE A 114 4.68 -6.54 4.81
C ILE A 114 5.50 -7.67 5.46
N ILE A 115 6.82 -7.65 5.30
CA ILE A 115 7.72 -8.67 5.87
C ILE A 115 7.62 -8.70 7.40
N VAL A 116 7.63 -7.54 8.06
CA VAL A 116 7.53 -7.45 9.52
C VAL A 116 6.20 -8.02 10.02
N LEU A 117 5.08 -7.66 9.37
CA LEU A 117 3.76 -8.16 9.76
C LEU A 117 3.65 -9.69 9.56
N CYS A 118 4.15 -10.22 8.45
CA CYS A 118 4.20 -11.66 8.21
C CYS A 118 5.11 -12.36 9.25
N ALA A 119 6.28 -11.82 9.57
CA ALA A 119 7.18 -12.37 10.56
C ALA A 119 6.56 -12.39 11.96
N VAL A 120 5.89 -11.31 12.37
CA VAL A 120 5.17 -11.27 13.66
C VAL A 120 4.04 -12.29 13.68
N SER A 121 3.30 -12.45 12.59
CA SER A 121 2.24 -13.46 12.49
C SER A 121 2.80 -14.88 12.67
N ILE A 122 3.94 -15.19 12.07
CA ILE A 122 4.59 -16.50 12.23
C ILE A 122 5.08 -16.72 13.66
N VAL A 123 5.78 -15.72 14.23
CA VAL A 123 6.48 -15.89 15.52
C VAL A 123 5.52 -15.75 16.71
N VAL A 124 4.61 -14.79 16.67
CA VAL A 124 3.75 -14.45 17.83
C VAL A 124 2.40 -15.16 17.75
N LEU A 125 1.79 -15.19 16.56
CA LEU A 125 0.45 -15.76 16.38
C LEU A 125 0.50 -17.24 15.93
N GLY A 126 1.69 -17.79 15.63
CA GLY A 126 1.84 -19.17 15.22
C GLY A 126 1.27 -19.50 13.85
N ALA A 127 1.15 -18.51 12.95
CA ALA A 127 0.67 -18.71 11.60
C ALA A 127 1.58 -19.67 10.82
N ARG A 128 1.01 -20.75 10.31
CA ARG A 128 1.76 -21.79 9.56
C ARG A 128 1.22 -21.89 8.16
N MET A 129 2.11 -21.73 7.20
CA MET A 129 1.84 -21.85 5.78
C MET A 129 3.13 -22.29 5.08
N ASP A 130 2.99 -22.95 3.94
CA ASP A 130 4.15 -23.32 3.14
C ASP A 130 4.97 -22.10 2.70
N ILE A 131 6.30 -22.23 2.62
CA ILE A 131 7.20 -21.12 2.30
C ILE A 131 6.92 -20.51 0.93
N LEU A 132 6.49 -21.33 -0.02
CA LEU A 132 6.11 -20.86 -1.36
C LEU A 132 4.88 -19.95 -1.30
N HIS A 133 3.88 -20.29 -0.50
CA HIS A 133 2.68 -19.49 -0.32
C HIS A 133 2.96 -18.17 0.43
N TRP A 134 3.89 -18.19 1.41
CA TRP A 134 4.38 -16.94 2.02
C TRP A 134 5.03 -16.03 0.98
N PHE A 135 5.90 -16.58 0.14
CA PHE A 135 6.59 -15.82 -0.89
C PHE A 135 5.60 -15.24 -1.91
N THR A 136 4.66 -16.05 -2.41
CA THR A 136 3.64 -15.59 -3.38
C THR A 136 2.68 -14.57 -2.80
N ALA A 137 2.30 -14.70 -1.53
CA ALA A 137 1.46 -13.72 -0.83
C ALA A 137 2.19 -12.38 -0.66
N ILE A 138 3.43 -12.40 -0.13
CA ILE A 138 4.25 -11.21 0.06
C ILE A 138 4.50 -10.50 -1.28
N LEU A 139 4.88 -11.26 -2.32
CA LEU A 139 5.14 -10.72 -3.65
C LEU A 139 3.87 -10.13 -4.28
N GLY A 140 2.75 -10.84 -4.17
CA GLY A 140 1.45 -10.40 -4.67
C GLY A 140 1.01 -9.09 -4.02
N ILE A 141 1.10 -9.00 -2.69
CA ILE A 141 0.77 -7.78 -1.95
C ILE A 141 1.74 -6.65 -2.36
N TRP A 142 3.04 -6.92 -2.41
CA TRP A 142 4.04 -5.90 -2.74
C TRP A 142 3.85 -5.29 -4.12
N ILE A 143 3.64 -6.13 -5.15
CA ILE A 143 3.32 -5.66 -6.51
C ILE A 143 1.98 -4.93 -6.52
N GLY A 144 0.98 -5.44 -5.81
CA GLY A 144 -0.33 -4.83 -5.69
C GLY A 144 -0.34 -3.45 -5.00
N VAL A 145 0.73 -3.08 -4.30
CA VAL A 145 0.88 -1.76 -3.67
C VAL A 145 1.27 -0.66 -4.67
N ILE A 146 1.74 -0.99 -5.87
CA ILE A 146 2.22 0.00 -6.87
C ILE A 146 1.20 1.11 -7.16
N PRO A 147 -0.09 0.84 -7.45
CA PRO A 147 -1.06 1.92 -7.70
C PRO A 147 -1.23 2.87 -6.51
N PHE A 148 -1.06 2.40 -5.28
CA PHE A 148 -1.16 3.26 -4.08
C PHE A 148 0.03 4.20 -3.94
N ALA A 149 1.23 3.78 -4.34
CA ALA A 149 2.38 4.66 -4.43
C ALA A 149 2.14 5.79 -5.46
N LEU A 150 1.48 5.49 -6.57
CA LEU A 150 1.09 6.50 -7.57
C LEU A 150 -0.03 7.41 -7.06
N ILE A 151 -1.02 6.88 -6.33
CA ILE A 151 -2.04 7.70 -5.64
C ILE A 151 -1.37 8.66 -4.66
N ALA A 152 -0.38 8.20 -3.88
CA ALA A 152 0.39 9.05 -2.97
C ALA A 152 1.10 10.19 -3.71
N VAL A 153 1.72 9.89 -4.85
CA VAL A 153 2.35 10.89 -5.71
C VAL A 153 1.31 11.89 -6.21
N ALA A 154 0.15 11.44 -6.69
CA ALA A 154 -0.91 12.31 -7.16
C ALA A 154 -1.43 13.22 -6.03
N LEU A 155 -1.74 12.66 -4.87
CA LEU A 155 -2.18 13.41 -3.69
C LEU A 155 -1.13 14.44 -3.26
N GLY A 156 0.14 14.02 -3.13
CA GLY A 156 1.22 14.88 -2.69
C GLY A 156 1.53 16.03 -3.64
N GLN A 157 1.35 15.80 -4.96
CA GLN A 157 1.61 16.84 -5.95
C GLN A 157 0.45 17.81 -6.16
N TYR A 158 -0.78 17.34 -6.05
CA TYR A 158 -1.94 18.14 -6.46
C TYR A 158 -2.81 18.61 -5.31
N ALA A 159 -2.76 17.97 -4.14
CA ALA A 159 -3.49 18.45 -2.97
C ALA A 159 -2.93 19.80 -2.46
N ARG A 160 -3.83 20.69 -2.07
CA ARG A 160 -3.44 21.90 -1.34
C ARG A 160 -2.92 21.48 0.05
N PRO A 161 -1.86 22.12 0.59
CA PRO A 161 -1.28 21.73 1.89
C PRO A 161 -2.32 21.67 3.02
N SER A 162 -3.29 22.60 3.03
CA SER A 162 -4.39 22.64 4.01
C SER A 162 -5.40 21.48 3.87
N PHE A 163 -5.54 20.89 2.67
CA PHE A 163 -6.46 19.80 2.38
C PHE A 163 -5.77 18.43 2.27
N ALA A 164 -4.43 18.38 2.30
CA ALA A 164 -3.70 17.14 2.10
C ALA A 164 -4.02 16.10 3.17
N GLN A 165 -4.09 16.49 4.45
CA GLN A 165 -4.40 15.58 5.56
C GLN A 165 -5.83 15.03 5.49
N PRO A 166 -6.90 15.87 5.40
CA PRO A 166 -8.26 15.34 5.27
C PRO A 166 -8.45 14.44 4.05
N LEU A 167 -7.89 14.84 2.90
CA LEU A 167 -8.01 14.07 1.66
C LEU A 167 -7.31 12.71 1.78
N PHE A 168 -6.10 12.68 2.35
CA PHE A 168 -5.40 11.43 2.66
C PHE A 168 -6.27 10.53 3.54
N THR A 169 -6.83 11.07 4.62
CA THR A 169 -7.63 10.30 5.57
C THR A 169 -8.86 9.69 4.90
N VAL A 170 -9.59 10.47 4.11
CA VAL A 170 -10.78 9.99 3.39
C VAL A 170 -10.42 8.90 2.38
N VAL A 171 -9.38 9.13 1.57
CA VAL A 171 -8.91 8.15 0.58
C VAL A 171 -8.44 6.87 1.25
N PHE A 172 -7.62 7.01 2.29
CA PHE A 172 -7.05 5.88 3.02
C PHE A 172 -8.12 5.06 3.74
N LEU A 173 -9.00 5.70 4.54
CA LEU A 173 -10.07 5.00 5.26
C LEU A 173 -11.09 4.39 4.28
N GLY A 174 -11.47 5.13 3.25
CA GLY A 174 -12.38 4.63 2.22
C GLY A 174 -11.83 3.36 1.56
N MET A 175 -10.55 3.37 1.19
CA MET A 175 -9.89 2.20 0.60
C MET A 175 -9.70 1.06 1.60
N ALA A 176 -9.42 1.34 2.88
CA ALA A 176 -9.26 0.33 3.91
C ALA A 176 -10.58 -0.42 4.19
N ILE A 177 -11.69 0.30 4.28
CA ILE A 177 -13.01 -0.27 4.53
C ILE A 177 -13.51 -1.00 3.27
N LEU A 178 -13.56 -0.32 2.13
CA LEU A 178 -14.04 -0.90 0.88
C LEU A 178 -13.16 -2.06 0.37
N GLY A 179 -11.87 -2.02 0.67
CA GLY A 179 -10.94 -3.11 0.33
C GLY A 179 -11.11 -4.38 1.18
N GLY A 180 -11.95 -4.35 2.21
CA GLY A 180 -12.10 -5.47 3.14
C GLY A 180 -10.84 -5.71 3.98
N LEU A 181 -10.03 -4.64 4.23
CA LEU A 181 -8.76 -4.78 4.93
C LEU A 181 -8.94 -4.78 6.45
N TRP A 182 -10.00 -4.14 6.96
CA TRP A 182 -10.34 -4.13 8.38
C TRP A 182 -11.47 -5.09 8.71
N ILE A 183 -12.50 -5.09 7.89
CA ILE A 183 -13.71 -5.89 8.08
C ILE A 183 -13.83 -6.80 6.87
N PRO A 184 -13.92 -8.13 7.06
CA PRO A 184 -14.15 -9.06 5.97
C PRO A 184 -15.39 -8.68 5.17
N LEU A 185 -15.29 -8.69 3.85
CA LEU A 185 -16.40 -8.28 2.96
C LEU A 185 -17.60 -9.20 3.05
N GLU A 186 -17.41 -10.43 3.54
CA GLU A 186 -18.46 -11.45 3.71
C GLU A 186 -19.55 -11.03 4.71
N VAL A 187 -19.21 -10.12 5.62
CA VAL A 187 -20.17 -9.58 6.61
C VAL A 187 -20.82 -8.28 6.14
N MET A 188 -20.42 -7.77 4.98
CA MET A 188 -20.95 -6.52 4.44
C MET A 188 -22.15 -6.75 3.52
N PRO A 189 -23.06 -5.75 3.39
CA PRO A 189 -24.17 -5.82 2.44
C PRO A 189 -23.66 -5.94 1.00
N ILE A 190 -24.47 -6.61 0.13
CA ILE A 190 -24.11 -6.90 -1.26
C ILE A 190 -23.76 -5.63 -2.07
N TRP A 191 -24.45 -4.52 -1.82
CA TRP A 191 -24.17 -3.26 -2.50
C TRP A 191 -22.77 -2.70 -2.18
N VAL A 192 -22.25 -2.93 -0.96
CA VAL A 192 -20.88 -2.55 -0.58
C VAL A 192 -19.87 -3.36 -1.37
N ILE A 193 -20.12 -4.66 -1.53
CA ILE A 193 -19.24 -5.57 -2.29
C ILE A 193 -19.15 -5.12 -3.76
N SER A 194 -20.26 -4.68 -4.35
CA SER A 194 -20.26 -4.15 -5.72
C SER A 194 -19.40 -2.90 -5.87
N ILE A 195 -19.44 -1.98 -4.88
CA ILE A 195 -18.57 -0.80 -4.85
C ILE A 195 -17.12 -1.21 -4.56
N ALA A 196 -16.89 -2.16 -3.66
CA ALA A 196 -15.56 -2.64 -3.30
C ALA A 196 -14.77 -3.12 -4.53
N GLN A 197 -15.41 -3.80 -5.47
CA GLN A 197 -14.78 -4.29 -6.70
C GLN A 197 -14.26 -3.16 -7.62
N THR A 198 -14.69 -1.92 -7.43
CA THR A 198 -14.19 -0.78 -8.22
C THR A 198 -12.89 -0.21 -7.65
N VAL A 199 -12.56 -0.46 -6.39
CA VAL A 199 -11.37 0.11 -5.74
C VAL A 199 -10.17 -0.83 -5.79
N PRO A 200 -8.95 -0.31 -5.94
CA PRO A 200 -7.75 -1.13 -6.06
C PRO A 200 -7.42 -1.92 -4.78
N SER A 201 -7.86 -1.45 -3.60
CA SER A 201 -7.61 -2.12 -2.32
C SER A 201 -8.30 -3.49 -2.20
N TYR A 202 -9.47 -3.66 -2.80
CA TYR A 202 -10.12 -4.96 -2.91
C TYR A 202 -9.24 -5.98 -3.66
N TRP A 203 -8.69 -5.57 -4.79
CA TRP A 203 -7.86 -6.43 -5.64
C TRP A 203 -6.49 -6.68 -5.04
N LEU A 204 -5.94 -5.71 -4.29
CA LEU A 204 -4.74 -5.89 -3.49
C LEU A 204 -4.92 -7.03 -2.47
N ASN A 205 -5.99 -6.96 -1.66
CA ASN A 205 -6.32 -8.00 -0.68
C ASN A 205 -6.57 -9.36 -1.34
N LYS A 206 -7.35 -9.36 -2.43
CA LYS A 206 -7.64 -10.56 -3.21
C LYS A 206 -6.39 -11.23 -3.75
N LEU A 207 -5.44 -10.45 -4.28
CA LEU A 207 -4.17 -10.96 -4.81
C LEU A 207 -3.32 -11.59 -3.70
N GLY A 208 -3.25 -10.96 -2.52
CA GLY A 208 -2.59 -11.52 -1.36
C GLY A 208 -3.19 -12.84 -0.89
N GLN A 209 -4.54 -12.93 -0.85
CA GLN A 209 -5.24 -14.16 -0.47
C GLN A 209 -5.03 -15.29 -1.48
N ILE A 210 -5.05 -14.99 -2.79
CA ILE A 210 -4.75 -15.98 -3.83
C ILE A 210 -3.31 -16.48 -3.69
N GLY A 211 -2.36 -15.58 -3.42
CA GLY A 211 -0.96 -15.95 -3.16
C GLY A 211 -0.82 -16.86 -1.94
N ALA A 212 -1.58 -16.60 -0.87
CA ALA A 212 -1.57 -17.41 0.35
C ALA A 212 -2.25 -18.77 0.17
N ASN A 213 -3.29 -18.87 -0.65
CA ASN A 213 -4.04 -20.11 -0.87
C ASN A 213 -3.39 -21.01 -1.94
N GLY A 214 -2.56 -20.46 -2.81
CA GLY A 214 -2.04 -21.18 -3.98
C GLY A 214 -3.11 -21.58 -5.00
N ALA A 215 -4.39 -21.23 -4.76
CA ALA A 215 -5.53 -21.54 -5.60
C ALA A 215 -6.27 -20.27 -6.00
N GLY A 216 -6.75 -20.24 -7.24
CA GLY A 216 -7.50 -19.11 -7.78
C GLY A 216 -6.83 -18.44 -8.97
N ASN A 217 -7.60 -17.63 -9.69
CA ASN A 217 -7.11 -16.92 -10.85
C ASN A 217 -6.55 -15.56 -10.44
N ALA A 218 -5.22 -15.44 -10.37
CA ALA A 218 -4.53 -14.20 -10.07
C ALA A 218 -4.53 -13.20 -11.24
N LEU A 219 -4.88 -13.64 -12.45
CA LEU A 219 -4.82 -12.82 -13.66
C LEU A 219 -5.74 -11.59 -13.55
N LEU A 220 -6.98 -11.78 -13.08
CA LEU A 220 -7.95 -10.70 -12.97
C LEU A 220 -7.50 -9.59 -11.97
N PRO A 221 -7.10 -9.92 -10.72
CA PRO A 221 -6.51 -8.91 -9.82
C PRO A 221 -5.30 -8.19 -10.40
N ILE A 222 -4.39 -8.93 -11.05
CA ILE A 222 -3.20 -8.35 -11.68
C ILE A 222 -3.59 -7.37 -12.79
N VAL A 223 -4.51 -7.74 -13.67
CA VAL A 223 -4.95 -6.88 -14.79
C VAL A 223 -5.60 -5.60 -14.26
N ILE A 224 -6.45 -5.70 -13.24
CA ILE A 224 -7.12 -4.51 -12.68
C ILE A 224 -6.13 -3.60 -11.96
N LEU A 225 -5.21 -4.13 -11.16
CA LEU A 225 -4.16 -3.35 -10.51
C LEU A 225 -3.20 -2.71 -11.53
N ALA A 226 -2.87 -3.42 -12.62
CA ALA A 226 -2.10 -2.88 -13.72
C ALA A 226 -2.86 -1.76 -14.46
N ALA A 227 -4.16 -1.92 -14.69
CA ALA A 227 -5.00 -0.87 -15.28
C ALA A 227 -5.03 0.39 -14.42
N TRP A 228 -5.19 0.26 -13.09
CA TRP A 228 -5.08 1.36 -12.15
C TRP A 228 -3.70 2.04 -12.20
N THR A 229 -2.63 1.23 -12.24
CA THR A 229 -1.24 1.73 -12.34
C THR A 229 -1.04 2.54 -13.61
N VAL A 230 -1.46 2.02 -14.76
CA VAL A 230 -1.34 2.70 -16.06
C VAL A 230 -2.18 3.98 -16.09
N ALA A 231 -3.42 3.93 -15.62
CA ALA A 231 -4.30 5.10 -15.60
C ALA A 231 -3.74 6.22 -14.72
N LEU A 232 -3.25 5.89 -13.50
CA LEU A 232 -2.64 6.87 -12.60
C LEU A 232 -1.33 7.42 -13.16
N PHE A 233 -0.49 6.56 -13.72
CA PHE A 233 0.77 7.00 -14.35
C PHE A 233 0.50 7.94 -15.53
N ALA A 234 -0.46 7.62 -16.40
CA ALA A 234 -0.87 8.46 -17.50
C ALA A 234 -1.41 9.81 -17.01
N LEU A 235 -2.28 9.80 -15.98
CA LEU A 235 -2.84 11.02 -15.37
C LEU A 235 -1.75 11.94 -14.80
N ILE A 236 -0.80 11.36 -14.04
CA ILE A 236 0.31 12.11 -13.42
C ILE A 236 1.22 12.72 -14.50
N THR A 237 1.59 11.93 -15.50
CA THR A 237 2.50 12.39 -16.58
C THR A 237 1.84 13.42 -17.49
N TRP A 238 0.56 13.25 -17.83
CA TRP A 238 -0.20 14.22 -18.62
C TRP A 238 -0.29 15.57 -17.90
N ARG A 239 -0.62 15.56 -16.63
CA ARG A 239 -0.76 16.77 -15.84
C ARG A 239 0.59 17.45 -15.61
N TYR A 240 1.64 16.68 -15.34
CA TYR A 240 3.00 17.20 -15.19
C TYR A 240 3.48 17.94 -16.45
N ARG A 241 3.21 17.38 -17.64
CA ARG A 241 3.55 18.03 -18.93
C ARG A 241 2.77 19.33 -19.13
N ARG A 242 1.50 19.35 -18.74
CA ARG A 242 0.64 20.54 -18.86
C ARG A 242 1.09 21.67 -17.94
N ASP A 243 1.51 21.35 -16.72
CA ASP A 243 2.02 22.34 -15.75
C ASP A 243 3.41 22.87 -16.16
N ALA A 244 4.25 22.02 -16.77
CA ALA A 244 5.53 22.45 -17.33
C ALA A 244 5.41 23.37 -18.56
N ALA A 245 4.32 23.24 -19.34
CA ALA A 245 4.04 24.10 -20.49
C ALA A 245 3.46 25.48 -20.11
N ARG A 246 3.06 25.67 -18.85
CA ARG A 246 2.50 26.93 -18.33
C ARG A 246 3.48 27.76 -17.49
N ALA A 247 4.65 27.18 -17.20
CA ALA A 247 5.73 27.79 -16.41
C ALA A 247 6.88 28.28 -17.29
#